data_2a9819a3a3937c97334d1241e098cd74
#
_entry.id   2a9819a3a3937c97334d1241e098cd74
#
_cell.length_a   1.000
_cell.length_b   1.000
_cell.length_c   1.000
_cell.angle_alpha   90.00
_cell.angle_beta   90.00
_cell.angle_gamma   90.00
#
_symmetry.space_group_name_H-M   'P 1'
#
loop_
_entity.id
_entity.type
_entity.pdbx_description
1 polymer ?
#
loop_
_entity_poly.entity_id
_entity_poly.type
_entity_poly.pdbx_seq_one_letter_code
_entity_poly.pdbx_strand_id
1 'polypeptide(L)'
;MKLGIVIVAAGRGERAGSPEEGPKQYRPIGGRAVIEHTLSTFLDWDHASPIVVVSHADDAALLSPIIQRLDAGEQIVTVTGGATRQQSVLAGLEALASEELTHVMIHDAVRPFVAVDMLERIVALHRAGAGGVLPALPVTDTLKRGSDGRVVETVSRQGLYAAQTPQSFGYGDILAAHRAAAASGKSDFTDDASIAEWAGLTVTLTEGSVDNVKLTLKRDIAMADEKLSHGLPDVRTGNGYDVHQLEAGDGVTLCGVFIEHDQKLKGHSDADVALHALTDALLATCGAGDIGDHFPPSDPQWKGAASRIFLEHAAKVVRDNGGTIMNADVSLIAEAPRIGPHRQAMREALSDMLGIALERCSVKATTNETIGFVGRREGIAAIATATVVYRGRPL
;
A
#
# COMPACT_ATOMS: atom_id res chain seq x y z
N MET A 1 31.78 -15.94 10.11
CA MET A 1 31.23 -16.44 8.85
C MET A 1 31.25 -15.25 7.87
N LYS A 2 31.91 -15.41 6.72
CA LYS A 2 31.92 -14.36 5.66
C LYS A 2 30.93 -14.80 4.60
N LEU A 3 29.88 -14.00 4.40
CA LEU A 3 28.71 -14.35 3.61
C LEU A 3 28.62 -13.44 2.37
N GLY A 4 28.40 -14.03 1.19
CA GLY A 4 28.08 -13.31 -0.03
C GLY A 4 26.61 -13.48 -0.42
N ILE A 5 26.07 -12.55 -1.19
CA ILE A 5 24.70 -12.58 -1.69
C ILE A 5 24.69 -12.54 -3.22
N VAL A 6 23.94 -13.44 -3.84
CA VAL A 6 23.63 -13.41 -5.29
C VAL A 6 22.14 -13.11 -5.47
N ILE A 7 21.81 -11.98 -6.05
CA ILE A 7 20.45 -11.57 -6.39
C ILE A 7 20.20 -11.84 -7.88
N VAL A 8 19.30 -12.79 -8.17
CA VAL A 8 19.02 -13.23 -9.53
C VAL A 8 17.91 -12.38 -10.15
N ALA A 9 18.30 -11.51 -11.09
CA ALA A 9 17.42 -10.53 -11.72
C ALA A 9 17.36 -10.63 -13.26
N ALA A 10 18.03 -11.63 -13.89
CA ALA A 10 18.15 -11.73 -15.35
C ALA A 10 16.89 -12.24 -16.08
N GLY A 11 15.83 -12.64 -15.34
CA GLY A 11 14.61 -13.18 -15.93
C GLY A 11 13.75 -12.14 -16.63
N ARG A 12 13.22 -12.44 -17.83
CA ARG A 12 12.34 -11.53 -18.60
C ARG A 12 10.91 -11.45 -18.10
N GLY A 13 10.46 -12.41 -17.28
CA GLY A 13 9.16 -12.34 -16.60
C GLY A 13 7.94 -12.41 -17.51
N GLU A 14 8.00 -13.11 -18.64
CA GLU A 14 6.97 -13.21 -19.70
C GLU A 14 5.54 -13.50 -19.17
N ARG A 15 5.42 -14.15 -18.01
CA ARG A 15 4.13 -14.47 -17.38
C ARG A 15 3.52 -13.31 -16.57
N ALA A 16 4.23 -12.21 -16.38
CA ALA A 16 3.80 -11.12 -15.49
C ALA A 16 3.10 -9.96 -16.21
N GLY A 17 2.92 -10.00 -17.53
CA GLY A 17 2.24 -8.93 -18.29
C GLY A 17 2.82 -8.74 -19.69
N SER A 18 2.46 -7.62 -20.34
CA SER A 18 2.92 -7.30 -21.70
C SER A 18 4.40 -6.84 -21.71
N PRO A 19 5.11 -6.99 -22.84
CA PRO A 19 6.46 -6.48 -23.02
C PRO A 19 6.61 -4.98 -22.74
N GLU A 20 5.55 -4.20 -22.98
CA GLU A 20 5.51 -2.75 -22.76
C GLU A 20 5.65 -2.35 -21.28
N GLU A 21 5.24 -3.21 -20.36
CA GLU A 21 5.36 -2.97 -18.92
C GLU A 21 6.77 -3.24 -18.38
N GLY A 22 7.68 -3.74 -19.20
CA GLY A 22 9.06 -4.08 -18.84
C GLY A 22 9.19 -5.29 -17.90
N PRO A 23 10.44 -5.70 -17.56
CA PRO A 23 10.68 -6.84 -16.69
C PRO A 23 10.14 -6.57 -15.27
N LYS A 24 9.49 -7.57 -14.68
CA LYS A 24 8.75 -7.45 -13.42
C LYS A 24 9.59 -6.99 -12.21
N GLN A 25 10.89 -7.29 -12.18
CA GLN A 25 11.81 -6.87 -11.12
C GLN A 25 12.03 -5.34 -11.08
N TYR A 26 11.73 -4.64 -12.16
CA TYR A 26 11.85 -3.17 -12.25
C TYR A 26 10.51 -2.45 -12.14
N ARG A 27 9.39 -3.17 -12.05
CA ARG A 27 8.07 -2.55 -11.88
C ARG A 27 7.93 -1.94 -10.48
N PRO A 28 7.23 -0.80 -10.35
CA PRO A 28 7.06 -0.14 -9.07
C PRO A 28 6.06 -0.88 -8.18
N ILE A 29 6.38 -0.97 -6.89
CA ILE A 29 5.50 -1.33 -5.78
C ILE A 29 5.79 -0.36 -4.62
N GLY A 30 4.78 0.27 -4.04
CA GLY A 30 4.98 1.31 -3.03
C GLY A 30 5.90 2.45 -3.50
N GLY A 31 5.84 2.82 -4.79
CA GLY A 31 6.65 3.89 -5.37
C GLY A 31 8.12 3.55 -5.69
N ARG A 32 8.61 2.32 -5.37
CA ARG A 32 9.99 1.87 -5.62
C ARG A 32 9.97 0.59 -6.46
N ALA A 33 11.05 0.33 -7.23
CA ALA A 33 11.14 -0.91 -8.00
C ALA A 33 11.15 -2.16 -7.11
N VAL A 34 10.56 -3.28 -7.56
CA VAL A 34 10.54 -4.55 -6.81
C VAL A 34 11.95 -4.94 -6.35
N ILE A 35 12.96 -4.90 -7.25
CA ILE A 35 14.35 -5.22 -6.90
C ILE A 35 14.96 -4.26 -5.88
N GLU A 36 14.52 -3.01 -5.85
CA GLU A 36 15.00 -2.00 -4.89
C GLU A 36 14.62 -2.36 -3.46
N HIS A 37 13.40 -2.87 -3.24
CA HIS A 37 12.98 -3.40 -1.93
C HIS A 37 13.82 -4.61 -1.53
N THR A 38 14.05 -5.53 -2.47
CA THR A 38 14.90 -6.71 -2.23
C THR A 38 16.31 -6.30 -1.82
N LEU A 39 16.93 -5.40 -2.58
CA LEU A 39 18.30 -4.95 -2.31
C LEU A 39 18.40 -4.20 -0.98
N SER A 40 17.45 -3.33 -0.65
CA SER A 40 17.42 -2.61 0.62
C SER A 40 17.49 -3.56 1.81
N THR A 41 16.69 -4.66 1.81
CA THR A 41 16.70 -5.61 2.92
C THR A 41 18.07 -6.22 3.15
N PHE A 42 18.81 -6.58 2.08
CA PHE A 42 20.14 -7.15 2.22
C PHE A 42 21.22 -6.11 2.53
N LEU A 43 21.09 -4.87 2.08
CA LEU A 43 21.99 -3.78 2.44
C LEU A 43 21.85 -3.35 3.89
N ASP A 44 20.61 -3.34 4.40
CA ASP A 44 20.30 -2.98 5.79
C ASP A 44 20.65 -4.13 6.77
N TRP A 45 20.99 -5.32 6.26
CA TRP A 45 21.32 -6.47 7.07
C TRP A 45 22.84 -6.59 7.32
N ASP A 46 23.25 -6.52 8.59
CA ASP A 46 24.65 -6.39 9.03
C ASP A 46 25.61 -7.56 8.63
N HIS A 47 25.09 -8.64 8.03
CA HIS A 47 25.90 -9.83 7.71
C HIS A 47 26.27 -9.96 6.24
N ALA A 48 25.70 -9.19 5.35
CA ALA A 48 25.86 -9.34 3.92
C ALA A 48 26.91 -8.39 3.33
N SER A 49 27.95 -8.95 2.77
CA SER A 49 28.91 -8.21 1.92
C SER A 49 29.84 -9.20 1.26
N PRO A 50 30.06 -9.17 -0.05
CA PRO A 50 29.45 -8.32 -1.08
C PRO A 50 28.10 -8.85 -1.60
N ILE A 51 27.36 -8.01 -2.34
CA ILE A 51 26.12 -8.37 -3.04
C ILE A 51 26.39 -8.35 -4.56
N VAL A 52 26.13 -9.46 -5.24
CA VAL A 52 26.19 -9.54 -6.70
C VAL A 52 24.77 -9.56 -7.27
N VAL A 53 24.44 -8.58 -8.10
CA VAL A 53 23.18 -8.54 -8.85
C VAL A 53 23.41 -9.08 -10.25
N VAL A 54 22.75 -10.19 -10.57
CA VAL A 54 22.80 -10.80 -11.89
C VAL A 54 21.64 -10.32 -12.72
N SER A 55 21.89 -9.43 -13.70
CA SER A 55 20.85 -8.82 -14.54
C SER A 55 20.95 -9.28 -15.99
N HIS A 56 19.89 -9.03 -16.78
CA HIS A 56 19.99 -9.18 -18.22
C HIS A 56 20.87 -8.07 -18.82
N ALA A 57 21.54 -8.35 -19.93
CA ALA A 57 22.42 -7.38 -20.60
C ALA A 57 21.71 -6.06 -20.95
N ASP A 58 20.44 -6.14 -21.38
CA ASP A 58 19.64 -4.97 -21.79
C ASP A 58 19.09 -4.16 -20.61
N ASP A 59 19.22 -4.66 -19.38
CA ASP A 59 18.55 -4.05 -18.22
C ASP A 59 19.46 -3.06 -17.46
N ALA A 60 20.68 -2.81 -17.95
CA ALA A 60 21.65 -1.92 -17.29
C ALA A 60 21.08 -0.50 -17.08
N ALA A 61 20.35 0.04 -18.07
CA ALA A 61 19.71 1.35 -17.98
C ALA A 61 18.60 1.42 -16.93
N LEU A 62 17.95 0.29 -16.59
CA LEU A 62 16.93 0.20 -15.55
C LEU A 62 17.54 0.00 -14.16
N LEU A 63 18.64 -0.77 -14.07
CA LEU A 63 19.27 -1.14 -12.82
C LEU A 63 20.16 -0.03 -12.25
N SER A 64 20.95 0.65 -13.09
CA SER A 64 21.92 1.65 -12.65
C SER A 64 21.32 2.79 -11.81
N PRO A 65 20.17 3.41 -12.17
CA PRO A 65 19.57 4.44 -11.35
C PRO A 65 19.07 3.91 -9.98
N ILE A 66 18.69 2.63 -9.90
CA ILE A 66 18.26 1.99 -8.65
C ILE A 66 19.45 1.85 -7.71
N ILE A 67 20.57 1.33 -8.21
CA ILE A 67 21.81 1.18 -7.41
C ILE A 67 22.30 2.55 -6.91
N GLN A 68 22.25 3.58 -7.76
CA GLN A 68 22.61 4.94 -7.36
C GLN A 68 21.74 5.48 -6.23
N ARG A 69 20.44 5.25 -6.28
CA ARG A 69 19.51 5.68 -5.19
C ARG A 69 19.75 4.96 -3.87
N LEU A 70 20.20 3.72 -3.92
CA LEU A 70 20.50 2.92 -2.74
C LEU A 70 21.80 3.35 -2.04
N ASP A 71 22.62 4.20 -2.68
CA ASP A 71 23.91 4.69 -2.17
C ASP A 71 24.81 3.56 -1.65
N ALA A 72 24.73 2.40 -2.31
CA ALA A 72 25.37 1.17 -1.85
C ALA A 72 26.88 1.12 -2.14
N GLY A 73 27.43 2.11 -2.85
CA GLY A 73 28.85 2.21 -3.19
C GLY A 73 29.39 0.93 -3.88
N GLU A 74 30.49 0.41 -3.33
CA GLU A 74 31.13 -0.81 -3.83
C GLU A 74 30.51 -2.11 -3.31
N GLN A 75 29.47 -2.04 -2.46
CA GLN A 75 28.83 -3.23 -1.89
C GLN A 75 28.04 -4.01 -2.95
N ILE A 76 27.56 -3.35 -4.00
CA ILE A 76 26.82 -3.98 -5.09
C ILE A 76 27.69 -4.08 -6.34
N VAL A 77 27.94 -5.32 -6.78
CA VAL A 77 28.58 -5.63 -8.07
C VAL A 77 27.51 -6.15 -9.03
N THR A 78 27.51 -5.68 -10.27
CA THR A 78 26.57 -6.14 -11.30
C THR A 78 27.28 -7.04 -12.31
N VAL A 79 26.61 -8.16 -12.66
CA VAL A 79 27.10 -9.07 -13.71
C VAL A 79 25.97 -9.44 -14.66
N THR A 80 26.34 -9.75 -15.90
CA THR A 80 25.39 -10.21 -16.91
C THR A 80 25.06 -11.68 -16.70
N GLY A 81 23.76 -12.01 -16.64
CA GLY A 81 23.26 -13.37 -16.55
C GLY A 81 23.32 -14.13 -17.87
N GLY A 82 23.11 -15.44 -17.78
CA GLY A 82 23.02 -16.33 -18.95
C GLY A 82 21.59 -16.52 -19.43
N ALA A 83 21.43 -17.42 -20.43
CA ALA A 83 20.14 -17.75 -21.02
C ALA A 83 19.18 -18.48 -20.06
N THR A 84 19.71 -19.12 -19.02
CA THR A 84 18.91 -19.83 -18.00
C THR A 84 19.17 -19.28 -16.60
N ARG A 85 18.27 -19.60 -15.64
CA ARG A 85 18.47 -19.27 -14.24
C ARG A 85 19.76 -19.89 -13.69
N GLN A 86 20.04 -21.15 -14.05
CA GLN A 86 21.24 -21.87 -13.64
C GLN A 86 22.52 -21.14 -14.12
N GLN A 87 22.58 -20.72 -15.38
CA GLN A 87 23.72 -19.97 -15.94
C GLN A 87 23.87 -18.60 -15.27
N SER A 88 22.75 -17.94 -14.96
CA SER A 88 22.78 -16.65 -14.28
C SER A 88 23.32 -16.78 -12.85
N VAL A 89 22.88 -17.81 -12.11
CA VAL A 89 23.41 -18.08 -10.76
C VAL A 89 24.91 -18.40 -10.81
N LEU A 90 25.34 -19.24 -11.76
CA LEU A 90 26.76 -19.55 -11.93
C LEU A 90 27.59 -18.28 -12.19
N ALA A 91 27.12 -17.38 -13.06
CA ALA A 91 27.81 -16.12 -13.30
C ALA A 91 27.93 -15.26 -12.03
N GLY A 92 26.87 -15.22 -11.21
CA GLY A 92 26.89 -14.54 -9.92
C GLY A 92 27.86 -15.17 -8.90
N LEU A 93 27.90 -16.50 -8.84
CA LEU A 93 28.85 -17.22 -7.98
C LEU A 93 30.30 -17.00 -8.42
N GLU A 94 30.57 -17.04 -9.72
CA GLU A 94 31.96 -16.79 -10.27
C GLU A 94 32.44 -15.36 -9.96
N ALA A 95 31.53 -14.39 -9.98
CA ALA A 95 31.89 -13.00 -9.67
C ALA A 95 32.29 -12.82 -8.19
N LEU A 96 31.95 -13.74 -7.32
CA LEU A 96 32.33 -13.78 -5.90
C LEU A 96 33.64 -14.56 -5.65
N ALA A 97 34.29 -15.11 -6.67
CA ALA A 97 35.41 -16.04 -6.48
C ALA A 97 36.63 -15.42 -5.83
N SER A 98 36.84 -14.10 -5.91
CA SER A 98 37.91 -13.37 -5.24
C SER A 98 37.68 -13.03 -3.78
N GLU A 99 36.48 -13.31 -3.25
CA GLU A 99 35.97 -12.80 -1.97
C GLU A 99 36.14 -13.87 -0.89
N GLU A 100 37.04 -14.51 -0.57
CA GLU A 100 37.27 -15.46 0.57
C GLU A 100 35.99 -15.81 1.41
N LEU A 101 34.90 -16.13 0.72
CA LEU A 101 33.60 -16.40 1.34
C LEU A 101 33.55 -17.80 1.96
N THR A 102 32.86 -17.92 3.09
CA THR A 102 32.53 -19.22 3.66
C THR A 102 31.19 -19.75 3.17
N HIS A 103 30.23 -18.84 2.98
CA HIS A 103 28.85 -19.18 2.57
C HIS A 103 28.32 -18.17 1.56
N VAL A 104 27.27 -18.54 0.85
CA VAL A 104 26.55 -17.69 -0.08
C VAL A 104 25.03 -17.90 0.08
N MET A 105 24.27 -16.83 -0.09
CA MET A 105 22.82 -16.84 -0.25
C MET A 105 22.46 -16.50 -1.69
N ILE A 106 21.58 -17.28 -2.30
CA ILE A 106 21.07 -17.06 -3.66
C ILE A 106 19.59 -16.70 -3.55
N HIS A 107 19.23 -15.49 -3.99
CA HIS A 107 17.89 -14.95 -3.80
C HIS A 107 17.28 -14.44 -5.11
N ASP A 108 15.99 -14.68 -5.29
CA ASP A 108 15.23 -14.15 -6.42
C ASP A 108 14.92 -12.65 -6.22
N ALA A 109 15.35 -11.79 -7.15
CA ALA A 109 15.06 -10.35 -7.11
C ALA A 109 13.58 -9.97 -7.00
N VAL A 110 12.69 -10.90 -7.30
CA VAL A 110 11.23 -10.73 -7.28
C VAL A 110 10.56 -11.28 -6.01
N ARG A 111 11.32 -11.41 -4.92
CA ARG A 111 10.81 -11.66 -3.56
C ARG A 111 11.18 -10.49 -2.64
N PRO A 112 10.46 -9.36 -2.75
CA PRO A 112 10.82 -8.11 -2.07
C PRO A 112 10.57 -8.13 -0.56
N PHE A 113 9.87 -9.15 -0.04
CA PHE A 113 9.43 -9.21 1.36
C PHE A 113 10.19 -10.27 2.18
N VAL A 114 11.47 -10.48 1.85
CA VAL A 114 12.31 -11.33 2.69
C VAL A 114 12.53 -10.67 4.05
N ALA A 115 12.27 -11.42 5.13
CA ALA A 115 12.35 -10.90 6.49
C ALA A 115 13.71 -11.22 7.12
N VAL A 116 14.26 -10.28 7.89
CA VAL A 116 15.57 -10.41 8.55
C VAL A 116 15.61 -11.61 9.49
N ASP A 117 14.53 -11.90 10.21
CA ASP A 117 14.43 -13.06 11.10
C ASP A 117 14.59 -14.40 10.35
N MET A 118 14.15 -14.49 9.10
CA MET A 118 14.38 -15.65 8.26
C MET A 118 15.85 -15.76 7.84
N LEU A 119 16.51 -14.64 7.54
CA LEU A 119 17.95 -14.60 7.25
C LEU A 119 18.78 -15.06 8.47
N GLU A 120 18.40 -14.60 9.65
CA GLU A 120 19.05 -15.00 10.90
C GLU A 120 18.89 -16.50 11.20
N ARG A 121 17.72 -17.09 10.92
CA ARG A 121 17.51 -18.55 11.06
C ARG A 121 18.44 -19.33 10.13
N ILE A 122 18.64 -18.88 8.89
CA ILE A 122 19.57 -19.50 7.93
C ILE A 122 21.00 -19.44 8.46
N VAL A 123 21.42 -18.27 8.95
CA VAL A 123 22.78 -18.07 9.53
C VAL A 123 22.98 -18.97 10.74
N ALA A 124 21.97 -19.08 11.63
CA ALA A 124 22.05 -19.94 12.82
C ALA A 124 22.23 -21.42 12.45
N LEU A 125 21.56 -21.91 11.42
CA LEU A 125 21.72 -23.29 10.94
C LEU A 125 23.11 -23.54 10.34
N HIS A 126 23.69 -22.61 9.58
CA HIS A 126 25.07 -22.71 9.10
C HIS A 126 26.08 -22.71 10.25
N ARG A 127 25.87 -21.88 11.28
CA ARG A 127 26.69 -21.91 12.52
C ARG A 127 26.58 -23.24 13.26
N ALA A 128 25.44 -23.94 13.13
CA ALA A 128 25.24 -25.28 13.67
C ALA A 128 25.77 -26.41 12.78
N GLY A 129 26.40 -26.09 11.63
CA GLY A 129 27.06 -27.06 10.74
C GLY A 129 26.22 -27.52 9.55
N ALA A 130 25.09 -26.87 9.22
CA ALA A 130 24.33 -27.21 8.03
C ALA A 130 25.12 -26.83 6.75
N GLY A 131 25.29 -27.77 5.81
CA GLY A 131 25.95 -27.55 4.54
C GLY A 131 25.12 -26.73 3.55
N GLY A 132 23.82 -26.99 3.48
CA GLY A 132 22.82 -26.24 2.73
C GLY A 132 21.60 -25.94 3.57
N VAL A 133 20.93 -24.80 3.35
CA VAL A 133 19.71 -24.38 4.06
C VAL A 133 18.69 -23.86 3.05
N LEU A 134 17.48 -24.42 3.12
CA LEU A 134 16.35 -24.11 2.26
C LEU A 134 15.14 -23.63 3.08
N PRO A 135 14.77 -22.34 3.07
CA PRO A 135 13.52 -21.90 3.66
C PRO A 135 12.35 -22.41 2.82
N ALA A 136 11.36 -22.99 3.50
CA ALA A 136 10.21 -23.57 2.84
C ALA A 136 8.96 -23.54 3.73
N LEU A 137 7.79 -23.56 3.11
CA LEU A 137 6.50 -23.64 3.78
C LEU A 137 5.88 -25.02 3.54
N PRO A 138 5.29 -25.66 4.56
CA PRO A 138 4.50 -26.88 4.35
C PRO A 138 3.35 -26.59 3.39
N VAL A 139 3.07 -27.51 2.46
CA VAL A 139 1.92 -27.37 1.56
C VAL A 139 0.63 -27.61 2.35
N THR A 140 -0.24 -26.60 2.38
CA THR A 140 -1.52 -26.62 3.11
C THR A 140 -2.69 -27.05 2.25
N ASP A 141 -2.68 -26.73 0.95
CA ASP A 141 -3.75 -27.07 0.02
C ASP A 141 -3.70 -28.53 -0.44
N THR A 142 -4.86 -29.04 -0.90
CA THR A 142 -4.92 -30.35 -1.55
C THR A 142 -4.30 -30.25 -2.94
N LEU A 143 -3.24 -31.01 -3.18
CA LEU A 143 -2.56 -31.05 -4.47
C LEU A 143 -3.26 -32.03 -5.43
N LYS A 144 -3.45 -31.60 -6.67
CA LYS A 144 -3.97 -32.42 -7.76
C LYS A 144 -2.95 -32.47 -8.90
N ARG A 145 -2.68 -33.65 -9.41
CA ARG A 145 -2.02 -33.80 -10.71
C ARG A 145 -3.07 -33.65 -11.80
N GLY A 146 -2.82 -32.79 -12.78
CA GLY A 146 -3.70 -32.56 -13.92
C GLY A 146 -3.03 -32.90 -15.26
N SER A 147 -3.80 -33.35 -16.25
CA SER A 147 -3.41 -33.43 -17.64
C SER A 147 -4.61 -33.01 -18.49
N ASP A 148 -4.37 -32.22 -19.54
CA ASP A 148 -5.39 -31.78 -20.52
C ASP A 148 -6.63 -31.13 -19.88
N GLY A 149 -6.40 -30.34 -18.80
CA GLY A 149 -7.46 -29.65 -18.07
C GLY A 149 -8.30 -30.53 -17.15
N ARG A 150 -7.92 -31.80 -16.95
CA ARG A 150 -8.62 -32.76 -16.09
C ARG A 150 -7.76 -33.19 -14.91
N VAL A 151 -8.39 -33.47 -13.79
CA VAL A 151 -7.71 -34.05 -12.62
C VAL A 151 -7.41 -35.51 -12.90
N VAL A 152 -6.14 -35.89 -12.78
CA VAL A 152 -5.67 -37.28 -12.92
C VAL A 152 -5.64 -37.99 -11.57
N GLU A 153 -5.04 -37.34 -10.54
CA GLU A 153 -4.93 -37.92 -9.22
C GLU A 153 -4.83 -36.86 -8.12
N THR A 154 -5.06 -37.29 -6.88
CA THR A 154 -4.72 -36.49 -5.69
C THR A 154 -3.34 -36.87 -5.20
N VAL A 155 -2.44 -35.90 -5.09
CA VAL A 155 -1.08 -36.09 -4.56
C VAL A 155 -1.10 -35.87 -3.05
N SER A 156 -0.53 -36.81 -2.28
CA SER A 156 -0.36 -36.59 -0.84
C SER A 156 0.53 -35.38 -0.58
N ARG A 157 0.07 -34.46 0.25
CA ARG A 157 0.87 -33.28 0.66
C ARG A 157 1.80 -33.56 1.84
N GLN A 158 1.73 -34.74 2.44
CA GLN A 158 2.57 -35.10 3.57
C GLN A 158 4.05 -35.10 3.16
N GLY A 159 4.86 -34.30 3.87
CA GLY A 159 6.28 -34.12 3.56
C GLY A 159 6.58 -33.27 2.32
N LEU A 160 5.56 -32.60 1.73
CA LEU A 160 5.77 -31.66 0.64
C LEU A 160 5.86 -30.22 1.18
N TYR A 161 6.84 -29.50 0.65
CA TYR A 161 7.13 -28.13 1.01
C TYR A 161 7.22 -27.24 -0.25
N ALA A 162 6.75 -26.02 -0.12
CA ALA A 162 6.95 -24.97 -1.13
C ALA A 162 8.27 -24.23 -0.85
N ALA A 163 9.27 -24.48 -1.68
CA ALA A 163 10.60 -23.91 -1.57
C ALA A 163 10.60 -22.38 -1.79
N GLN A 164 11.37 -21.68 -0.98
CA GLN A 164 11.57 -20.23 -1.09
C GLN A 164 13.05 -19.90 -1.29
N THR A 165 13.37 -18.63 -1.45
CA THR A 165 14.71 -18.09 -1.40
C THR A 165 14.82 -16.99 -0.33
N PRO A 166 16.02 -16.73 0.25
CA PRO A 166 17.33 -17.17 -0.21
C PRO A 166 17.61 -18.64 0.10
N GLN A 167 18.18 -19.36 -0.88
CA GLN A 167 18.76 -20.68 -0.69
C GLN A 167 20.23 -20.49 -0.36
N SER A 168 20.73 -21.09 0.70
CA SER A 168 22.06 -20.81 1.25
C SER A 168 22.90 -22.04 1.38
N PHE A 169 24.19 -21.92 1.05
CA PHE A 169 25.12 -23.05 0.99
C PHE A 169 26.54 -22.65 1.38
N GLY A 170 27.39 -23.62 1.70
CA GLY A 170 28.83 -23.46 1.66
C GLY A 170 29.27 -22.98 0.28
N TYR A 171 30.00 -21.86 0.22
CA TYR A 171 30.30 -21.21 -1.06
C TYR A 171 31.06 -22.12 -2.02
N GLY A 172 32.13 -22.77 -1.54
CA GLY A 172 32.95 -23.68 -2.37
C GLY A 172 32.15 -24.87 -2.92
N ASP A 173 31.27 -25.43 -2.09
CA ASP A 173 30.48 -26.61 -2.43
C ASP A 173 29.45 -26.31 -3.51
N ILE A 174 28.69 -25.21 -3.35
CA ILE A 174 27.65 -24.86 -4.33
C ILE A 174 28.25 -24.34 -5.65
N LEU A 175 29.38 -23.63 -5.62
CA LEU A 175 30.09 -23.24 -6.83
C LEU A 175 30.58 -24.47 -7.59
N ALA A 176 31.15 -25.45 -6.91
CA ALA A 176 31.60 -26.71 -7.53
C ALA A 176 30.40 -27.48 -8.14
N ALA A 177 29.28 -27.53 -7.41
CA ALA A 177 28.05 -28.16 -7.90
C ALA A 177 27.51 -27.49 -9.17
N HIS A 178 27.43 -26.17 -9.22
CA HIS A 178 26.99 -25.42 -10.41
C HIS A 178 27.94 -25.61 -11.60
N ARG A 179 29.26 -25.62 -11.37
CA ARG A 179 30.27 -25.91 -12.42
C ARG A 179 30.11 -27.33 -13.00
N ALA A 180 29.92 -28.31 -12.11
CA ALA A 180 29.71 -29.70 -12.53
C ALA A 180 28.40 -29.87 -13.31
N ALA A 181 27.32 -29.22 -12.86
CA ALA A 181 26.04 -29.23 -13.56
C ALA A 181 26.16 -28.61 -14.96
N ALA A 182 26.85 -27.46 -15.09
CA ALA A 182 27.12 -26.83 -16.39
C ALA A 182 27.95 -27.72 -17.30
N ALA A 183 29.01 -28.36 -16.80
CA ALA A 183 29.86 -29.27 -17.55
C ALA A 183 29.14 -30.54 -18.01
N SER A 184 28.14 -31.02 -17.25
CA SER A 184 27.33 -32.19 -17.60
C SER A 184 26.29 -31.93 -18.71
N GLY A 185 26.06 -30.67 -19.08
CA GLY A 185 25.01 -30.25 -20.00
C GLY A 185 23.58 -30.37 -19.45
N LYS A 186 23.43 -30.74 -18.19
CA LYS A 186 22.11 -30.87 -17.52
C LYS A 186 21.56 -29.47 -17.20
N SER A 187 20.33 -29.18 -17.63
CA SER A 187 19.69 -27.86 -17.55
C SER A 187 18.26 -27.88 -16.98
N ASP A 188 17.80 -29.02 -16.48
CA ASP A 188 16.44 -29.25 -15.98
C ASP A 188 16.28 -28.99 -14.48
N PHE A 189 17.26 -28.36 -13.85
CA PHE A 189 17.20 -27.96 -12.45
C PHE A 189 16.21 -26.80 -12.23
N THR A 190 15.36 -26.95 -11.22
CA THR A 190 14.32 -25.96 -10.91
C THR A 190 14.81 -24.84 -9.99
N ASP A 191 15.79 -25.15 -9.12
CA ASP A 191 16.38 -24.24 -8.15
C ASP A 191 17.81 -24.66 -7.75
N ASP A 192 18.46 -23.93 -6.84
CA ASP A 192 19.82 -24.19 -6.42
C ASP A 192 19.92 -25.38 -5.46
N ALA A 193 18.84 -25.63 -4.68
CA ALA A 193 18.74 -26.80 -3.83
C ALA A 193 18.74 -28.10 -4.68
N SER A 194 18.07 -28.13 -5.81
CA SER A 194 18.07 -29.31 -6.69
C SER A 194 19.45 -29.60 -7.31
N ILE A 195 20.26 -28.55 -7.55
CA ILE A 195 21.66 -28.71 -7.97
C ILE A 195 22.53 -29.24 -6.83
N ALA A 196 22.32 -28.73 -5.61
CA ALA A 196 23.01 -29.19 -4.41
C ALA A 196 22.70 -30.67 -4.14
N GLU A 197 21.44 -31.05 -4.18
CA GLU A 197 20.98 -32.46 -4.03
C GLU A 197 21.60 -33.38 -5.09
N TRP A 198 21.59 -32.96 -6.36
CA TRP A 198 22.22 -33.72 -7.44
C TRP A 198 23.72 -33.92 -7.23
N ALA A 199 24.39 -32.92 -6.65
CA ALA A 199 25.81 -32.99 -6.31
C ALA A 199 26.08 -33.78 -5.01
N GLY A 200 25.04 -34.29 -4.33
CA GLY A 200 25.15 -35.05 -3.08
C GLY A 200 25.31 -34.21 -1.83
N LEU A 201 25.03 -32.90 -1.90
CA LEU A 201 25.05 -32.02 -0.74
C LEU A 201 23.79 -32.20 0.10
N THR A 202 23.93 -32.16 1.42
CA THR A 202 22.78 -32.19 2.36
C THR A 202 22.16 -30.82 2.47
N VAL A 203 20.84 -30.73 2.21
CA VAL A 203 20.07 -29.48 2.34
C VAL A 203 19.09 -29.61 3.50
N THR A 204 19.20 -28.70 4.47
CA THR A 204 18.35 -28.65 5.67
C THR A 204 17.19 -27.69 5.43
N LEU A 205 15.96 -28.14 5.73
CA LEU A 205 14.78 -27.27 5.68
C LEU A 205 14.77 -26.33 6.89
N THR A 206 14.35 -25.08 6.66
CA THR A 206 14.00 -24.12 7.71
C THR A 206 12.64 -23.52 7.42
N GLU A 207 12.00 -22.95 8.44
CA GLU A 207 10.73 -22.27 8.28
C GLU A 207 10.87 -21.05 7.36
N GLY A 208 10.07 -21.03 6.29
CA GLY A 208 9.91 -19.90 5.39
C GLY A 208 8.98 -18.81 5.96
N SER A 209 8.55 -17.88 5.12
CA SER A 209 7.58 -16.85 5.48
C SER A 209 6.47 -16.77 4.44
N VAL A 210 5.21 -16.69 4.91
CA VAL A 210 4.05 -16.49 4.03
C VAL A 210 4.12 -15.15 3.29
N ASP A 211 4.82 -14.17 3.87
CA ASP A 211 5.04 -12.86 3.27
C ASP A 211 6.12 -12.88 2.18
N ASN A 212 7.05 -13.85 2.20
CA ASN A 212 8.14 -13.98 1.23
C ASN A 212 7.64 -14.55 -0.11
N VAL A 213 6.60 -13.93 -0.66
CA VAL A 213 5.98 -14.34 -1.93
C VAL A 213 6.86 -14.03 -3.12
N LYS A 214 6.84 -14.90 -4.13
CA LYS A 214 7.49 -14.66 -5.41
C LYS A 214 6.51 -13.95 -6.34
N LEU A 215 6.79 -12.71 -6.73
CA LEU A 215 5.95 -11.95 -7.66
C LEU A 215 6.11 -12.53 -9.07
N THR A 216 5.11 -13.28 -9.53
CA THR A 216 5.15 -14.02 -10.81
C THR A 216 4.11 -13.54 -11.80
N LEU A 217 2.97 -13.07 -11.33
CA LEU A 217 1.83 -12.63 -12.12
C LEU A 217 1.58 -11.13 -11.91
N LYS A 218 0.85 -10.50 -12.83
CA LYS A 218 0.45 -9.09 -12.71
C LYS A 218 -0.32 -8.80 -11.41
N ARG A 219 -1.21 -9.72 -11.00
CA ARG A 219 -1.95 -9.61 -9.75
C ARG A 219 -1.05 -9.61 -8.51
N ASP A 220 0.07 -10.35 -8.56
CA ASP A 220 0.99 -10.41 -7.41
C ASP A 220 1.67 -9.05 -7.20
N ILE A 221 2.00 -8.35 -8.29
CA ILE A 221 2.55 -6.99 -8.25
C ILE A 221 1.52 -6.01 -7.69
N ALA A 222 0.27 -6.07 -8.15
CA ALA A 222 -0.80 -5.23 -7.64
C ALA A 222 -1.05 -5.45 -6.13
N MET A 223 -1.07 -6.71 -5.66
CA MET A 223 -1.21 -7.03 -4.24
C MET A 223 -0.01 -6.56 -3.41
N ALA A 224 1.21 -6.67 -3.96
CA ALA A 224 2.43 -6.18 -3.31
C ALA A 224 2.43 -4.65 -3.21
N ASP A 225 2.00 -3.96 -4.28
CA ASP A 225 1.83 -2.51 -4.28
C ASP A 225 0.78 -2.07 -3.26
N GLU A 226 -0.36 -2.74 -3.21
CA GLU A 226 -1.40 -2.50 -2.20
C GLU A 226 -0.85 -2.70 -0.78
N LYS A 227 -0.12 -3.80 -0.51
CA LYS A 227 0.50 -4.09 0.79
C LYS A 227 1.45 -2.97 1.25
N LEU A 228 2.24 -2.41 0.34
CA LEU A 228 3.20 -1.33 0.65
C LEU A 228 2.52 0.05 0.69
N SER A 229 1.48 0.25 -0.13
CA SER A 229 0.69 1.49 -0.16
C SER A 229 -0.22 1.64 1.07
N HIS A 230 -0.39 0.59 1.88
CA HIS A 230 -0.98 0.67 3.23
C HIS A 230 -0.01 1.27 4.27
N GLY A 231 1.04 1.98 3.84
CA GLY A 231 1.67 3.02 4.64
C GLY A 231 0.59 3.97 5.18
N LEU A 232 0.83 4.68 6.28
CA LEU A 232 -0.14 5.52 7.02
C LEU A 232 -1.24 6.04 6.10
N PRO A 233 -2.52 5.76 6.38
CA PRO A 233 -3.61 6.20 5.52
C PRO A 233 -3.50 7.73 5.35
N ASP A 234 -3.66 8.23 4.12
CA ASP A 234 -3.71 9.68 3.86
C ASP A 234 -4.99 10.22 4.48
N VAL A 235 -4.90 10.58 5.77
CA VAL A 235 -6.01 11.13 6.56
C VAL A 235 -5.97 12.64 6.45
N ARG A 236 -7.01 13.21 5.85
CA ARG A 236 -7.16 14.66 5.72
C ARG A 236 -8.36 15.13 6.51
N THR A 237 -8.18 16.24 7.23
CA THR A 237 -9.25 16.90 7.96
C THR A 237 -9.46 18.28 7.39
N GLY A 238 -10.70 18.56 7.01
CA GLY A 238 -11.15 19.88 6.60
C GLY A 238 -11.99 20.54 7.69
N ASN A 239 -11.96 21.84 7.73
CA ASN A 239 -12.76 22.67 8.62
C ASN A 239 -13.53 23.71 7.80
N GLY A 240 -14.77 23.97 8.17
CA GLY A 240 -15.59 25.03 7.59
C GLY A 240 -16.26 25.86 8.69
N TYR A 241 -16.44 27.13 8.39
CA TYR A 241 -17.15 28.08 9.24
C TYR A 241 -18.11 28.89 8.39
N ASP A 242 -19.35 29.03 8.86
CA ASP A 242 -20.33 29.92 8.21
C ASP A 242 -21.19 30.62 9.27
N VAL A 243 -21.77 31.75 8.89
CA VAL A 243 -22.64 32.56 9.74
C VAL A 243 -23.73 33.23 8.91
N HIS A 244 -24.99 33.12 9.38
CA HIS A 244 -26.11 33.78 8.76
C HIS A 244 -26.86 34.66 9.74
N GLN A 245 -27.28 35.85 9.24
CA GLN A 245 -28.08 36.79 9.99
C GLN A 245 -29.51 36.27 10.22
N LEU A 246 -30.10 36.54 11.39
CA LEU A 246 -31.49 36.31 11.68
C LEU A 246 -32.34 37.51 11.26
N GLU A 247 -33.51 37.22 10.66
CA GLU A 247 -34.56 38.21 10.34
C GLU A 247 -35.93 37.62 10.67
N ALA A 248 -36.98 38.45 10.73
CA ALA A 248 -38.35 37.96 11.05
C ALA A 248 -38.78 36.85 10.08
N GLY A 249 -39.33 35.78 10.62
CA GLY A 249 -39.70 34.58 9.84
C GLY A 249 -40.56 33.62 10.64
N ASP A 250 -40.61 32.36 10.21
CA ASP A 250 -41.44 31.28 10.78
C ASP A 250 -40.61 30.08 11.25
N GLY A 251 -39.27 30.13 11.04
CA GLY A 251 -38.38 29.09 11.48
C GLY A 251 -37.02 29.09 10.79
N VAL A 252 -36.13 28.28 11.29
CA VAL A 252 -34.77 28.09 10.74
C VAL A 252 -34.57 26.67 10.27
N THR A 253 -33.86 26.46 9.17
CA THR A 253 -33.41 25.13 8.74
C THR A 253 -31.96 24.94 9.15
N LEU A 254 -31.65 23.87 9.90
CA LEU A 254 -30.32 23.55 10.41
C LEU A 254 -30.02 22.05 10.21
N CYS A 255 -28.95 21.69 9.55
CA CYS A 255 -28.62 20.31 9.15
C CYS A 255 -29.79 19.64 8.40
N GLY A 256 -30.52 20.37 7.56
CA GLY A 256 -31.67 19.87 6.80
C GLY A 256 -32.98 19.69 7.62
N VAL A 257 -32.98 20.10 8.89
CA VAL A 257 -34.16 19.99 9.79
C VAL A 257 -34.76 21.37 10.05
N PHE A 258 -36.02 21.54 9.72
CA PHE A 258 -36.76 22.76 10.02
C PHE A 258 -37.17 22.81 11.51
N ILE A 259 -36.90 23.97 12.13
CA ILE A 259 -37.23 24.25 13.53
C ILE A 259 -38.10 25.50 13.57
N GLU A 260 -39.33 25.40 14.07
CA GLU A 260 -40.20 26.55 14.25
C GLU A 260 -39.59 27.61 15.16
N HIS A 261 -39.60 28.87 14.71
CA HIS A 261 -39.07 30.03 15.42
C HIS A 261 -39.70 31.29 14.85
N ASP A 262 -39.70 32.40 15.58
CA ASP A 262 -40.20 33.70 15.12
C ASP A 262 -39.19 34.44 14.19
N GLN A 263 -38.07 33.82 13.88
CA GLN A 263 -37.04 34.30 12.98
C GLN A 263 -36.59 33.20 12.00
N LYS A 264 -36.07 33.60 10.84
CA LYS A 264 -35.42 32.75 9.84
C LYS A 264 -34.02 33.22 9.56
N LEU A 265 -33.20 32.38 8.95
CA LEU A 265 -31.88 32.76 8.48
C LEU A 265 -31.98 33.44 7.11
N LYS A 266 -31.22 34.53 6.96
CA LYS A 266 -31.14 35.29 5.71
C LYS A 266 -30.05 34.71 4.82
N GLY A 267 -30.39 34.33 3.58
CA GLY A 267 -29.42 33.79 2.63
C GLY A 267 -29.98 33.69 1.22
N HIS A 268 -29.14 33.29 0.27
CA HIS A 268 -29.52 33.09 -1.14
C HIS A 268 -30.19 31.71 -1.37
N SER A 269 -29.84 30.69 -0.56
CA SER A 269 -30.44 29.37 -0.51
C SER A 269 -31.51 29.27 0.58
N ASP A 270 -31.77 28.10 1.14
CA ASP A 270 -32.52 27.89 2.38
C ASP A 270 -31.74 28.37 3.64
N ALA A 271 -30.54 28.90 3.44
CA ALA A 271 -29.62 29.47 4.44
C ALA A 271 -29.24 28.50 5.60
N ASP A 272 -29.18 27.21 5.31
CA ASP A 272 -28.70 26.23 6.31
C ASP A 272 -27.18 26.40 6.55
N VAL A 273 -26.88 27.22 7.54
CA VAL A 273 -25.51 27.59 7.92
C VAL A 273 -24.66 26.37 8.30
N ALA A 274 -25.29 25.31 8.83
CA ALA A 274 -24.61 24.07 9.20
C ALA A 274 -24.16 23.26 7.98
N LEU A 275 -25.05 23.13 6.98
CA LEU A 275 -24.71 22.42 5.74
C LEU A 275 -23.70 23.20 4.89
N HIS A 276 -23.72 24.53 4.92
CA HIS A 276 -22.71 25.36 4.25
C HIS A 276 -21.32 25.12 4.86
N ALA A 277 -21.20 25.23 6.19
CA ALA A 277 -19.96 24.98 6.89
C ALA A 277 -19.43 23.55 6.63
N LEU A 278 -20.31 22.56 6.60
CA LEU A 278 -19.90 21.16 6.34
C LEU A 278 -19.53 20.92 4.88
N THR A 279 -20.16 21.64 3.94
CA THR A 279 -19.78 21.63 2.52
C THR A 279 -18.33 22.07 2.36
N ASP A 280 -17.96 23.21 2.94
CA ASP A 280 -16.60 23.73 2.92
C ASP A 280 -15.61 22.80 3.60
N ALA A 281 -15.99 22.23 4.75
CA ALA A 281 -15.17 21.25 5.44
C ALA A 281 -14.83 20.03 4.55
N LEU A 282 -15.77 19.54 3.77
CA LEU A 282 -15.54 18.42 2.84
C LEU A 282 -14.66 18.82 1.67
N LEU A 283 -14.96 19.95 0.99
CA LEU A 283 -14.19 20.45 -0.15
C LEU A 283 -12.71 20.72 0.24
N ALA A 284 -12.49 21.25 1.44
CA ALA A 284 -11.14 21.49 1.97
C ALA A 284 -10.29 20.22 2.04
N THR A 285 -10.87 19.03 2.27
CA THR A 285 -10.10 17.77 2.36
C THR A 285 -9.44 17.37 1.05
N CYS A 286 -9.92 17.85 -0.10
CA CYS A 286 -9.34 17.57 -1.43
C CYS A 286 -8.83 18.83 -2.15
N GLY A 287 -8.78 19.98 -1.46
CA GLY A 287 -8.31 21.24 -2.05
C GLY A 287 -9.20 21.76 -3.18
N ALA A 288 -10.52 21.50 -3.09
CA ALA A 288 -11.48 21.80 -4.16
C ALA A 288 -12.14 23.19 -4.01
N GLY A 289 -11.53 24.11 -3.26
CA GLY A 289 -12.08 25.44 -3.01
C GLY A 289 -13.19 25.48 -1.96
N ASP A 290 -14.17 26.35 -2.12
CA ASP A 290 -15.29 26.54 -1.22
C ASP A 290 -16.65 26.46 -1.93
N ILE A 291 -17.75 26.59 -1.17
CA ILE A 291 -19.11 26.55 -1.70
C ILE A 291 -19.35 27.61 -2.78
N GLY A 292 -18.70 28.78 -2.69
CA GLY A 292 -18.85 29.87 -3.64
C GLY A 292 -18.22 29.56 -5.00
N ASP A 293 -17.16 28.77 -5.04
CA ASP A 293 -16.52 28.31 -6.27
C ASP A 293 -17.42 27.35 -7.05
N HIS A 294 -18.17 26.50 -6.36
CA HIS A 294 -19.06 25.49 -6.97
C HIS A 294 -20.46 26.02 -7.25
N PHE A 295 -20.96 26.94 -6.41
CA PHE A 295 -22.34 27.46 -6.43
C PHE A 295 -22.32 28.99 -6.30
N PRO A 296 -21.86 29.72 -7.35
CA PRO A 296 -21.76 31.17 -7.29
C PRO A 296 -23.08 31.83 -6.90
N PRO A 297 -23.12 32.71 -5.89
CA PRO A 297 -24.36 33.41 -5.48
C PRO A 297 -24.96 34.28 -6.60
N SER A 298 -24.17 34.63 -7.61
CA SER A 298 -24.59 35.38 -8.80
C SER A 298 -25.45 34.57 -9.77
N ASP A 299 -25.43 33.22 -9.65
CA ASP A 299 -26.22 32.35 -10.53
C ASP A 299 -27.65 32.18 -9.99
N PRO A 300 -28.66 32.63 -10.74
CA PRO A 300 -30.05 32.60 -10.30
C PRO A 300 -30.60 31.19 -10.00
N GLN A 301 -29.99 30.15 -10.58
CA GLN A 301 -30.45 28.76 -10.38
C GLN A 301 -30.37 28.32 -8.90
N TRP A 302 -29.46 28.92 -8.13
CA TRP A 302 -29.24 28.56 -6.71
C TRP A 302 -30.11 29.35 -5.74
N LYS A 303 -30.90 30.30 -6.25
CA LYS A 303 -31.79 31.10 -5.42
C LYS A 303 -32.91 30.24 -4.81
N GLY A 304 -32.91 30.13 -3.48
CA GLY A 304 -33.86 29.28 -2.74
C GLY A 304 -33.60 27.77 -2.86
N ALA A 305 -32.42 27.38 -3.39
CA ALA A 305 -32.03 25.98 -3.45
C ALA A 305 -31.85 25.38 -2.03
N ALA A 306 -32.20 24.11 -1.86
CA ALA A 306 -31.93 23.40 -0.63
C ALA A 306 -30.43 23.15 -0.47
N SER A 307 -29.84 23.52 0.69
CA SER A 307 -28.40 23.37 0.97
C SER A 307 -27.96 21.90 1.01
N ARG A 308 -28.90 20.97 1.11
CA ARG A 308 -28.68 19.53 0.87
C ARG A 308 -27.94 19.26 -0.44
N ILE A 309 -28.28 19.95 -1.52
CA ILE A 309 -27.69 19.80 -2.85
C ILE A 309 -26.19 20.11 -2.81
N PHE A 310 -25.80 21.14 -2.05
CA PHE A 310 -24.41 21.55 -1.92
C PHE A 310 -23.57 20.54 -1.17
N LEU A 311 -24.14 20.00 -0.05
CA LEU A 311 -23.48 18.99 0.76
C LEU A 311 -23.31 17.65 0.00
N GLU A 312 -24.34 17.21 -0.70
CA GLU A 312 -24.30 15.99 -1.52
C GLU A 312 -23.30 16.12 -2.68
N HIS A 313 -23.19 17.30 -3.29
CA HIS A 313 -22.18 17.58 -4.28
C HIS A 313 -20.77 17.52 -3.70
N ALA A 314 -20.50 18.15 -2.56
CA ALA A 314 -19.20 18.10 -1.90
C ALA A 314 -18.82 16.64 -1.53
N ALA A 315 -19.78 15.87 -1.02
CA ALA A 315 -19.57 14.45 -0.74
C ALA A 315 -19.24 13.65 -2.01
N LYS A 316 -19.87 13.99 -3.13
CA LYS A 316 -19.54 13.40 -4.45
C LYS A 316 -18.14 13.78 -4.89
N VAL A 317 -17.75 15.06 -4.83
CA VAL A 317 -16.40 15.55 -5.18
C VAL A 317 -15.33 14.80 -4.39
N VAL A 318 -15.51 14.63 -3.06
CA VAL A 318 -14.61 13.85 -2.21
C VAL A 318 -14.47 12.42 -2.71
N ARG A 319 -15.58 11.74 -3.02
CA ARG A 319 -15.58 10.34 -3.50
C ARG A 319 -14.96 10.20 -4.89
N ASP A 320 -15.25 11.11 -5.80
CA ASP A 320 -14.67 11.13 -7.15
C ASP A 320 -13.13 11.29 -7.10
N ASN A 321 -12.61 11.98 -6.07
CA ASN A 321 -11.17 12.08 -5.78
C ASN A 321 -10.62 10.87 -5.01
N GLY A 322 -11.39 9.80 -4.82
CA GLY A 322 -10.97 8.56 -4.13
C GLY A 322 -11.02 8.65 -2.60
N GLY A 323 -11.67 9.67 -2.04
CA GLY A 323 -11.84 9.86 -0.61
C GLY A 323 -12.99 9.03 -0.03
N THR A 324 -12.79 8.53 1.19
CA THR A 324 -13.82 7.89 2.01
C THR A 324 -14.10 8.79 3.21
N ILE A 325 -15.34 9.31 3.31
CA ILE A 325 -15.76 10.17 4.43
C ILE A 325 -15.84 9.31 5.70
N MET A 326 -15.01 9.64 6.70
CA MET A 326 -14.91 8.88 7.94
C MET A 326 -15.86 9.38 9.01
N ASN A 327 -16.00 10.70 9.14
CA ASN A 327 -16.97 11.34 10.04
C ASN A 327 -17.25 12.78 9.62
N ALA A 328 -18.37 13.29 10.10
CA ALA A 328 -18.76 14.69 10.04
C ALA A 328 -19.20 15.16 11.42
N ASP A 329 -18.69 16.32 11.86
CA ASP A 329 -19.01 16.93 13.13
C ASP A 329 -19.42 18.38 12.92
N VAL A 330 -20.58 18.77 13.43
CA VAL A 330 -21.12 20.12 13.34
C VAL A 330 -21.32 20.68 14.75
N SER A 331 -20.80 21.86 14.99
CA SER A 331 -21.04 22.65 16.20
C SER A 331 -21.86 23.90 15.84
N LEU A 332 -23.11 23.94 16.29
CA LEU A 332 -24.01 25.08 16.12
C LEU A 332 -23.85 26.03 17.31
N ILE A 333 -23.68 27.31 17.04
CA ILE A 333 -23.56 28.37 18.04
C ILE A 333 -24.79 29.28 17.86
N ALA A 334 -25.76 29.17 18.79
CA ALA A 334 -27.04 29.88 18.73
C ALA A 334 -27.63 30.09 20.11
N GLU A 335 -28.18 31.28 20.38
CA GLU A 335 -28.95 31.56 21.59
C GLU A 335 -30.39 31.01 21.47
N ALA A 336 -30.93 31.02 20.25
CA ALA A 336 -32.27 30.48 19.91
C ALA A 336 -32.29 30.10 18.44
N PRO A 337 -33.17 29.11 18.05
CA PRO A 337 -33.98 28.25 18.88
C PRO A 337 -33.18 27.21 19.67
N ARG A 338 -33.87 26.43 20.55
CA ARG A 338 -33.23 25.30 21.25
C ARG A 338 -32.98 24.14 20.30
N ILE A 339 -31.71 23.82 20.03
CA ILE A 339 -31.28 22.81 19.07
C ILE A 339 -31.30 21.39 19.67
N GLY A 340 -31.12 21.26 20.99
CA GLY A 340 -30.98 19.97 21.67
C GLY A 340 -32.05 18.92 21.32
N PRO A 341 -33.35 19.25 21.30
CA PRO A 341 -34.41 18.30 20.93
C PRO A 341 -34.33 17.76 19.49
N HIS A 342 -33.69 18.50 18.58
CA HIS A 342 -33.63 18.19 17.15
C HIS A 342 -32.34 17.46 16.74
N ARG A 343 -31.38 17.27 17.65
CA ARG A 343 -30.06 16.66 17.32
C ARG A 343 -30.16 15.30 16.64
N GLN A 344 -31.08 14.46 17.08
CA GLN A 344 -31.22 13.12 16.52
C GLN A 344 -31.64 13.19 15.05
N ALA A 345 -32.67 13.97 14.75
CA ALA A 345 -33.15 14.18 13.38
C ALA A 345 -32.06 14.81 12.47
N MET A 346 -31.30 15.77 13.01
CA MET A 346 -30.14 16.38 12.30
C MET A 346 -29.05 15.36 11.97
N ARG A 347 -28.72 14.49 12.91
CA ARG A 347 -27.73 13.42 12.67
C ARG A 347 -28.20 12.42 11.61
N GLU A 348 -29.50 12.07 11.65
CA GLU A 348 -30.12 11.18 10.66
C GLU A 348 -30.10 11.82 9.26
N ALA A 349 -30.43 13.10 9.16
CA ALA A 349 -30.37 13.86 7.91
C ALA A 349 -28.93 13.93 7.35
N LEU A 350 -27.92 14.20 8.20
CA LEU A 350 -26.51 14.20 7.79
C LEU A 350 -26.05 12.80 7.35
N SER A 351 -26.45 11.75 8.07
CA SER A 351 -26.15 10.36 7.75
C SER A 351 -26.69 9.99 6.35
N ASP A 352 -27.91 10.39 6.05
CA ASP A 352 -28.56 10.17 4.75
C ASP A 352 -27.85 10.94 3.62
N MET A 353 -27.64 12.26 3.79
CA MET A 353 -26.98 13.10 2.78
C MET A 353 -25.55 12.67 2.49
N LEU A 354 -24.82 12.28 3.52
CA LEU A 354 -23.43 11.87 3.39
C LEU A 354 -23.25 10.38 3.06
N GLY A 355 -24.30 9.55 3.19
CA GLY A 355 -24.22 8.11 2.98
C GLY A 355 -23.20 7.44 3.91
N ILE A 356 -23.14 7.86 5.18
CA ILE A 356 -22.26 7.30 6.23
C ILE A 356 -23.10 6.87 7.43
N ALA A 357 -22.57 5.94 8.23
CA ALA A 357 -23.28 5.42 9.40
C ALA A 357 -23.58 6.52 10.43
N LEU A 358 -24.70 6.42 11.13
CA LEU A 358 -25.20 7.44 12.07
C LEU A 358 -24.21 7.78 13.19
N GLU A 359 -23.45 6.81 13.68
CA GLU A 359 -22.41 7.00 14.70
C GLU A 359 -21.22 7.85 14.22
N ARG A 360 -21.12 8.08 12.90
CA ARG A 360 -20.09 8.93 12.27
C ARG A 360 -20.57 10.38 12.08
N CYS A 361 -21.84 10.67 12.42
CA CYS A 361 -22.43 12.00 12.36
C CYS A 361 -22.61 12.57 13.77
N SER A 362 -22.00 13.71 14.04
CA SER A 362 -22.09 14.43 15.32
C SER A 362 -22.69 15.82 15.12
N VAL A 363 -23.64 16.19 15.98
CA VAL A 363 -24.19 17.55 16.06
C VAL A 363 -24.15 18.00 17.51
N LYS A 364 -23.45 19.10 17.74
CA LYS A 364 -23.35 19.78 19.05
C LYS A 364 -23.98 21.16 18.95
N ALA A 365 -24.45 21.66 20.03
CA ALA A 365 -24.95 23.02 20.12
C ALA A 365 -24.51 23.68 21.41
N THR A 366 -24.16 24.94 21.31
CA THR A 366 -23.82 25.80 22.44
C THR A 366 -24.41 27.19 22.25
N THR A 367 -24.59 27.93 23.34
CA THR A 367 -24.84 29.35 23.31
C THR A 367 -23.53 30.14 23.19
N ASN A 368 -23.60 31.43 22.99
CA ASN A 368 -22.45 32.32 23.08
C ASN A 368 -22.43 33.14 24.39
N GLU A 369 -23.13 32.63 25.41
CA GLU A 369 -23.22 33.22 26.75
C GLU A 369 -23.60 34.73 26.71
N THR A 370 -24.53 35.06 25.82
CA THR A 370 -24.99 36.45 25.55
C THR A 370 -23.90 37.40 25.01
N ILE A 371 -22.73 36.91 24.65
CA ILE A 371 -21.60 37.71 24.14
C ILE A 371 -21.66 37.79 22.60
N GLY A 372 -21.36 38.95 22.04
CA GLY A 372 -21.23 39.18 20.60
C GLY A 372 -22.55 39.15 19.85
N PHE A 373 -22.50 39.02 18.52
CA PHE A 373 -23.66 39.04 17.64
C PHE A 373 -24.57 37.82 17.83
N VAL A 374 -24.00 36.65 18.05
CA VAL A 374 -24.80 35.45 18.37
C VAL A 374 -25.48 35.63 19.70
N GLY A 375 -24.78 36.12 20.73
CA GLY A 375 -25.33 36.40 22.06
C GLY A 375 -26.45 37.42 22.06
N ARG A 376 -26.46 38.35 21.12
CA ARG A 376 -27.52 39.34 20.90
C ARG A 376 -28.67 38.82 19.96
N ARG A 377 -28.59 37.53 19.54
CA ARG A 377 -29.53 36.89 18.63
C ARG A 377 -29.61 37.58 17.27
N GLU A 378 -28.48 38.11 16.78
CA GLU A 378 -28.39 38.75 15.47
C GLU A 378 -28.14 37.70 14.33
N GLY A 379 -27.68 36.50 14.69
CA GLY A 379 -27.34 35.44 13.76
C GLY A 379 -27.06 34.10 14.44
N ILE A 380 -26.91 33.07 13.61
CA ILE A 380 -26.44 31.74 13.99
C ILE A 380 -25.15 31.46 13.27
N ALA A 381 -24.16 30.89 13.97
CA ALA A 381 -22.91 30.44 13.41
C ALA A 381 -22.78 28.91 13.47
N ALA A 382 -22.06 28.34 12.54
CA ALA A 382 -21.71 26.92 12.52
C ALA A 382 -20.22 26.73 12.27
N ILE A 383 -19.62 25.80 12.99
CA ILE A 383 -18.29 25.25 12.70
C ILE A 383 -18.48 23.78 12.35
N ALA A 384 -17.95 23.35 11.25
CA ALA A 384 -17.98 21.96 10.84
C ALA A 384 -16.57 21.40 10.64
N THR A 385 -16.41 20.12 10.91
CA THR A 385 -15.16 19.37 10.65
C THR A 385 -15.52 18.07 9.97
N ALA A 386 -14.83 17.76 8.89
CA ALA A 386 -14.92 16.48 8.20
C ALA A 386 -13.57 15.81 8.17
N THR A 387 -13.53 14.49 8.41
CA THR A 387 -12.32 13.68 8.24
C THR A 387 -12.55 12.69 7.11
N VAL A 388 -11.62 12.67 6.17
CA VAL A 388 -11.64 11.84 4.97
C VAL A 388 -10.33 11.04 4.88
N VAL A 389 -10.44 9.78 4.51
CA VAL A 389 -9.28 8.93 4.20
C VAL A 389 -9.21 8.76 2.69
N TYR A 390 -8.09 9.14 2.13
CA TYR A 390 -7.77 8.88 0.73
C TYR A 390 -6.90 7.63 0.62
N ARG A 391 -7.14 6.78 -0.37
CA ARG A 391 -6.24 5.68 -0.69
C ARG A 391 -4.94 6.32 -1.19
N GLY A 392 -3.84 6.02 -0.49
CA GLY A 392 -2.58 6.73 -0.64
C GLY A 392 -2.16 6.85 -2.11
N ARG A 393 -2.05 8.10 -2.57
CA ARG A 393 -1.06 8.41 -3.60
C ARG A 393 0.27 8.58 -2.85
N PRO A 394 1.39 8.05 -3.36
CA PRO A 394 2.70 8.37 -2.79
C PRO A 394 2.85 9.90 -2.76
N LEU A 395 3.33 10.40 -1.62
CA LEU A 395 3.71 11.82 -1.44
C LEU A 395 4.83 12.19 -2.41
#